data_baf83af83773a8ff42fb7155ae91b9d0
#
_entry.id   baf83af83773a8ff42fb7155ae91b9d0
#
_cell.length_a   1.000
_cell.length_b   1.000
_cell.length_c   1.000
_cell.angle_alpha   90.00
_cell.angle_beta   90.00
_cell.angle_gamma   90.00
#
_symmetry.space_group_name_H-M   'P 1'
#
loop_
_entity.id
_entity.type
_entity.pdbx_description
1 polymer ?
#
loop_
_entity_poly.entity_id
_entity_poly.type
_entity_poly.pdbx_seq_one_letter_code
_entity_poly.pdbx_strand_id
1 'polypeptide(L)'
;MARIGEGGDLLKCSFCGKSQKQVKKLIAGPGVYICDECIDLCNEIIEEELNEGTEVSLDELPKPREIFEFLNSYVIGQEQAKKSLAVAVYNHYKRVQAGIQPLSGKHSKEEVVEVAKSNILVIGPTGCGKTYLAQTLARMLNVPFAIADATALTEAGYVGEDVENILLKLIQAADYDVKRAETGRASCRERV
;
A
#
# COMPACT_ATOMS: atom_id res chain seq x y z
N MET A 1 -36.58 -37.87 19.29
CA MET A 1 -37.13 -38.18 17.95
C MET A 1 -38.09 -37.06 17.57
N ALA A 2 -37.62 -36.06 16.86
CA ALA A 2 -38.44 -34.99 16.33
C ALA A 2 -38.67 -35.28 14.85
N ARG A 3 -39.95 -35.42 14.47
CA ARG A 3 -40.41 -35.77 13.14
C ARG A 3 -40.02 -34.69 12.13
N ILE A 4 -39.32 -35.11 11.09
CA ILE A 4 -39.10 -34.37 9.86
C ILE A 4 -40.45 -34.24 9.16
N GLY A 5 -40.97 -33.00 9.08
CA GLY A 5 -42.15 -32.68 8.29
C GLY A 5 -41.81 -32.74 6.80
N GLU A 6 -42.45 -33.62 6.09
CA GLU A 6 -42.53 -33.69 4.64
C GLU A 6 -43.31 -32.47 4.15
N GLY A 7 -42.60 -31.47 3.67
CA GLY A 7 -43.10 -30.37 2.86
C GLY A 7 -41.91 -29.90 2.07
N GLY A 8 -41.84 -30.27 0.78
CA GLY A 8 -40.71 -29.96 -0.10
C GLY A 8 -40.56 -28.46 -0.39
N ASP A 9 -40.35 -27.65 0.61
CA ASP A 9 -39.91 -26.29 0.42
C ASP A 9 -38.46 -26.34 -0.05
N LEU A 10 -38.27 -26.17 -1.35
CA LEU A 10 -36.99 -25.99 -1.97
C LEU A 10 -36.27 -24.87 -1.25
N LEU A 11 -35.20 -25.18 -0.55
CA LEU A 11 -34.34 -24.19 0.10
C LEU A 11 -33.96 -23.11 -0.92
N LYS A 12 -34.17 -21.85 -0.57
CA LYS A 12 -33.90 -20.70 -1.44
C LYS A 12 -32.87 -19.80 -0.81
N CYS A 13 -32.04 -19.19 -1.66
CA CYS A 13 -31.13 -18.14 -1.22
C CYS A 13 -31.93 -16.97 -0.66
N SER A 14 -31.61 -16.52 0.54
CA SER A 14 -32.28 -15.36 1.20
C SER A 14 -31.93 -14.02 0.56
N PHE A 15 -30.86 -13.95 -0.24
CA PHE A 15 -30.43 -12.74 -0.94
C PHE A 15 -31.07 -12.61 -2.32
N CYS A 16 -30.92 -13.61 -3.19
CA CYS A 16 -31.40 -13.52 -4.57
C CYS A 16 -32.66 -14.35 -4.86
N GLY A 17 -33.14 -15.18 -3.91
CA GLY A 17 -34.34 -15.98 -4.05
C GLY A 17 -34.21 -17.24 -4.93
N LYS A 18 -33.02 -17.51 -5.53
CA LYS A 18 -32.76 -18.69 -6.33
C LYS A 18 -32.88 -19.97 -5.48
N SER A 19 -33.50 -20.99 -6.06
CA SER A 19 -33.62 -22.29 -5.39
C SER A 19 -32.33 -23.08 -5.44
N GLN A 20 -32.16 -24.04 -4.53
CA GLN A 20 -31.01 -24.93 -4.46
C GLN A 20 -30.69 -25.66 -5.78
N LYS A 21 -31.69 -25.86 -6.65
CA LYS A 21 -31.49 -26.48 -7.97
C LYS A 21 -30.88 -25.57 -9.02
N GLN A 22 -30.92 -24.26 -8.78
CA GLN A 22 -30.45 -23.22 -9.71
C GLN A 22 -29.04 -22.71 -9.39
N VAL A 23 -28.47 -23.10 -8.25
CA VAL A 23 -27.17 -22.68 -7.75
C VAL A 23 -26.27 -23.89 -7.53
N LYS A 24 -24.96 -23.72 -7.62
CA LYS A 24 -24.00 -24.80 -7.43
C LYS A 24 -23.91 -25.22 -5.95
N LYS A 25 -24.02 -24.25 -5.07
CA LYS A 25 -23.89 -24.46 -3.63
C LYS A 25 -24.78 -23.49 -2.86
N LEU A 26 -25.41 -23.99 -1.80
CA LEU A 26 -26.18 -23.19 -0.86
C LEU A 26 -25.61 -23.39 0.53
N ILE A 27 -25.20 -22.31 1.18
CA ILE A 27 -24.64 -22.32 2.54
C ILE A 27 -25.75 -21.93 3.50
N ALA A 28 -25.91 -22.75 4.54
CA ALA A 28 -26.93 -22.55 5.56
C ALA A 28 -26.36 -21.80 6.76
N GLY A 29 -27.04 -20.76 7.18
CA GLY A 29 -26.84 -20.06 8.44
C GLY A 29 -28.04 -20.25 9.37
N PRO A 30 -28.03 -19.66 10.57
CA PRO A 30 -29.17 -19.72 11.49
C PRO A 30 -30.38 -18.98 10.92
N GLY A 31 -31.27 -19.72 10.24
CA GLY A 31 -32.50 -19.19 9.65
C GLY A 31 -32.35 -18.53 8.29
N VAL A 32 -31.17 -18.52 7.67
CA VAL A 32 -30.88 -17.91 6.37
C VAL A 32 -30.03 -18.82 5.48
N TYR A 33 -30.14 -18.61 4.18
CA TYR A 33 -29.33 -19.33 3.18
C TYR A 33 -28.71 -18.35 2.21
N ILE A 34 -27.45 -18.57 1.82
CA ILE A 34 -26.77 -17.78 0.81
C ILE A 34 -26.18 -18.70 -0.26
N CYS A 35 -26.30 -18.33 -1.54
CA CYS A 35 -25.75 -19.08 -2.65
C CYS A 35 -24.34 -18.62 -3.00
N ASP A 36 -23.61 -19.47 -3.73
CA ASP A 36 -22.27 -19.20 -4.25
C ASP A 36 -22.20 -17.89 -5.06
N GLU A 37 -23.16 -17.64 -5.97
CA GLU A 37 -23.17 -16.41 -6.75
C GLU A 37 -23.31 -15.14 -5.90
N CYS A 38 -24.11 -15.19 -4.82
CA CYS A 38 -24.21 -14.05 -3.90
C CYS A 38 -22.97 -13.87 -3.04
N ILE A 39 -22.25 -14.94 -2.73
CA ILE A 39 -20.97 -14.86 -2.02
C ILE A 39 -19.92 -14.22 -2.92
N ASP A 40 -19.84 -14.62 -4.19
CA ASP A 40 -18.91 -14.04 -5.14
C ASP A 40 -19.18 -12.53 -5.32
N LEU A 41 -20.45 -12.12 -5.47
CA LEU A 41 -20.83 -10.71 -5.53
C LEU A 41 -20.47 -9.94 -4.24
N CYS A 42 -20.69 -10.53 -3.07
CA CYS A 42 -20.30 -9.91 -1.81
C CYS A 42 -18.78 -9.75 -1.70
N ASN A 43 -18.02 -10.73 -2.17
CA ASN A 43 -16.56 -10.65 -2.19
C ASN A 43 -16.07 -9.55 -3.14
N GLU A 44 -16.65 -9.43 -4.34
CA GLU A 44 -16.35 -8.34 -5.28
C GLU A 44 -16.58 -6.96 -4.64
N ILE A 45 -17.73 -6.76 -3.99
CA ILE A 45 -18.04 -5.49 -3.30
C ILE A 45 -17.07 -5.20 -2.16
N ILE A 46 -16.74 -6.22 -1.36
CA ILE A 46 -15.78 -6.09 -0.25
C ILE A 46 -14.38 -5.80 -0.78
N GLU A 47 -13.97 -6.44 -1.87
CA GLU A 47 -12.70 -6.18 -2.53
C GLU A 47 -12.64 -4.77 -3.12
N GLU A 48 -13.73 -4.26 -3.73
CA GLU A 48 -13.83 -2.89 -4.19
C GLU A 48 -13.70 -1.89 -3.02
N GLU A 49 -14.45 -2.08 -1.94
CA GLU A 49 -14.37 -1.21 -0.74
C GLU A 49 -12.99 -1.27 -0.06
N LEU A 50 -12.36 -2.44 -0.02
CA LEU A 50 -11.00 -2.59 0.51
C LEU A 50 -9.97 -1.94 -0.43
N ASN A 51 -10.19 -1.97 -1.74
CA ASN A 51 -9.31 -1.35 -2.73
C ASN A 51 -9.48 0.18 -2.77
N GLU A 52 -10.67 0.73 -2.56
CA GLU A 52 -10.84 2.19 -2.41
C GLU A 52 -10.09 2.76 -1.20
N GLY A 53 -9.81 1.93 -0.19
CA GLY A 53 -9.02 2.31 1.01
C GLY A 53 -7.53 2.01 0.93
N THR A 54 -7.05 1.28 -0.07
CA THR A 54 -5.65 0.82 -0.12
C THR A 54 -5.16 0.67 -1.56
N GLU A 55 -5.23 1.74 -2.36
CA GLU A 55 -4.57 1.75 -3.66
C GLU A 55 -3.05 1.95 -3.53
N VAL A 56 -2.39 1.01 -2.96
CA VAL A 56 -1.14 0.49 -3.52
C VAL A 56 -1.38 -1.01 -3.63
N SER A 57 -1.79 -1.48 -4.78
CA SER A 57 -1.74 -2.91 -5.12
C SER A 57 -0.26 -3.31 -5.06
N LEU A 58 0.18 -3.66 -3.86
CA LEU A 58 1.56 -4.09 -3.57
C LEU A 58 1.85 -5.47 -4.19
N ASP A 59 0.88 -6.06 -4.88
CA ASP A 59 1.02 -7.36 -5.52
C ASP A 59 1.97 -7.34 -6.73
N GLU A 60 2.20 -6.18 -7.34
CA GLU A 60 3.17 -6.01 -8.43
C GLU A 60 4.19 -4.91 -8.12
N LEU A 61 4.95 -5.08 -7.06
CA LEU A 61 6.07 -4.17 -6.81
C LEU A 61 7.08 -4.27 -7.97
N PRO A 62 7.32 -3.18 -8.72
CA PRO A 62 8.22 -3.20 -9.86
C PRO A 62 9.64 -3.58 -9.42
N LYS A 63 10.28 -4.44 -10.21
CA LYS A 63 11.65 -4.89 -9.92
C LYS A 63 12.63 -3.72 -9.99
N PRO A 64 13.77 -3.78 -9.28
CA PRO A 64 14.77 -2.71 -9.31
C PRO A 64 15.22 -2.31 -10.71
N ARG A 65 15.22 -3.24 -11.65
CA ARG A 65 15.55 -2.98 -13.07
C ARG A 65 14.49 -2.12 -13.75
N GLU A 66 13.23 -2.39 -13.52
CA GLU A 66 12.11 -1.62 -14.07
C GLU A 66 12.07 -0.21 -13.51
N ILE A 67 12.34 -0.07 -12.19
CA ILE A 67 12.50 1.23 -11.54
C ILE A 67 13.65 2.02 -12.17
N PHE A 68 14.77 1.36 -12.42
CA PHE A 68 15.93 1.98 -13.04
C PHE A 68 15.64 2.42 -14.49
N GLU A 69 15.01 1.57 -15.30
CA GLU A 69 14.63 1.88 -16.68
C GLU A 69 13.63 3.05 -16.73
N PHE A 70 12.66 3.08 -15.83
CA PHE A 70 11.74 4.20 -15.69
C PHE A 70 12.47 5.50 -15.34
N LEU A 71 13.38 5.49 -14.37
CA LEU A 71 14.17 6.66 -14.01
C LEU A 71 15.05 7.12 -15.17
N ASN A 72 15.54 6.22 -16.02
CA ASN A 72 16.32 6.55 -17.20
C ASN A 72 15.53 7.30 -18.26
N SER A 73 14.21 7.08 -18.35
CA SER A 73 13.37 7.80 -19.31
C SER A 73 13.16 9.28 -18.92
N TYR A 74 13.34 9.64 -17.65
CA TYR A 74 13.14 11.01 -17.13
C TYR A 74 14.43 11.74 -16.79
N VAL A 75 15.46 11.04 -16.36
CA VAL A 75 16.70 11.63 -15.85
C VAL A 75 17.89 11.12 -16.67
N ILE A 76 18.63 12.03 -17.26
CA ILE A 76 19.83 11.72 -18.04
C ILE A 76 21.03 11.60 -17.12
N GLY A 77 21.87 10.59 -17.33
CA GLY A 77 23.07 10.33 -16.53
C GLY A 77 22.77 9.80 -15.12
N GLN A 78 23.72 9.93 -14.21
CA GLN A 78 23.59 9.55 -12.79
C GLN A 78 23.24 8.08 -12.53
N GLU A 79 23.75 7.18 -13.34
CA GLU A 79 23.40 5.75 -13.33
C GLU A 79 23.58 5.07 -11.97
N GLN A 80 24.66 5.38 -11.26
CA GLN A 80 24.95 4.81 -9.93
C GLN A 80 23.91 5.24 -8.90
N ALA A 81 23.54 6.53 -8.90
CA ALA A 81 22.53 7.06 -8.00
C ALA A 81 21.17 6.41 -8.25
N LYS A 82 20.77 6.26 -9.53
CA LYS A 82 19.53 5.60 -9.92
C LYS A 82 19.51 4.13 -9.50
N LYS A 83 20.59 3.38 -9.70
CA LYS A 83 20.69 1.97 -9.28
C LYS A 83 20.55 1.83 -7.77
N SER A 84 21.30 2.62 -7.01
CA SER A 84 21.23 2.61 -5.55
C SER A 84 19.84 2.98 -5.04
N LEU A 85 19.22 3.98 -5.65
CA LEU A 85 17.88 4.43 -5.29
C LEU A 85 16.83 3.36 -5.61
N ALA A 86 16.90 2.73 -6.79
CA ALA A 86 15.98 1.66 -7.20
C ALA A 86 16.01 0.48 -6.24
N VAL A 87 17.20 0.04 -5.82
CA VAL A 87 17.36 -1.06 -4.87
C VAL A 87 16.85 -0.68 -3.48
N ALA A 88 17.21 0.52 -3.00
CA ALA A 88 16.80 0.98 -1.68
C ALA A 88 15.27 1.12 -1.55
N VAL A 89 14.63 1.59 -2.61
CA VAL A 89 13.17 1.72 -2.68
C VAL A 89 12.50 0.35 -2.74
N TYR A 90 12.99 -0.55 -3.56
CA TYR A 90 12.49 -1.91 -3.62
C TYR A 90 12.54 -2.60 -2.25
N ASN A 91 13.67 -2.51 -1.55
CA ASN A 91 13.85 -3.06 -0.22
C ASN A 91 12.87 -2.43 0.80
N HIS A 92 12.64 -1.11 0.70
CA HIS A 92 11.67 -0.44 1.57
C HIS A 92 10.25 -1.00 1.39
N TYR A 93 9.77 -1.14 0.15
CA TYR A 93 8.44 -1.67 -0.10
C TYR A 93 8.32 -3.17 0.21
N LYS A 94 9.36 -3.95 -0.04
CA LYS A 94 9.41 -5.36 0.41
C LYS A 94 9.28 -5.47 1.92
N ARG A 95 9.90 -4.57 2.67
CA ARG A 95 9.74 -4.52 4.12
C ARG A 95 8.32 -4.16 4.54
N VAL A 96 7.71 -3.15 3.89
CA VAL A 96 6.31 -2.76 4.16
C VAL A 96 5.38 -3.93 3.87
N GLN A 97 5.54 -4.60 2.75
CA GLN A 97 4.77 -5.78 2.37
C GLN A 97 4.92 -6.94 3.38
N ALA A 98 6.15 -7.21 3.83
CA ALA A 98 6.40 -8.24 4.85
C ALA A 98 5.80 -7.88 6.22
N GLY A 99 5.73 -6.60 6.59
CA GLY A 99 5.11 -6.13 7.81
C GLY A 99 3.57 -6.16 7.79
N ILE A 100 2.97 -6.11 6.60
CA ILE A 100 1.51 -6.13 6.41
C ILE A 100 0.98 -7.57 6.36
N GLN A 101 1.78 -8.53 5.88
CA GLN A 101 1.35 -9.93 5.86
C GLN A 101 1.41 -10.49 7.29
N PRO A 102 0.27 -10.81 7.93
CA PRO A 102 0.30 -11.56 9.16
C PRO A 102 1.00 -12.89 8.87
N LEU A 103 1.88 -13.32 9.76
CA LEU A 103 2.58 -14.61 9.74
C LEU A 103 1.57 -15.78 9.84
N SER A 104 0.64 -15.86 8.89
CA SER A 104 -0.33 -16.92 8.76
C SER A 104 0.21 -17.97 7.78
N GLY A 105 1.13 -18.75 8.24
CA GLY A 105 1.64 -19.91 7.54
C GLY A 105 2.62 -20.62 8.45
N LYS A 106 2.34 -21.91 8.72
CA LYS A 106 3.19 -22.87 9.41
C LYS A 106 4.57 -22.98 8.76
N HIS A 107 5.38 -21.93 8.89
CA HIS A 107 6.80 -22.04 8.59
C HIS A 107 7.54 -22.19 9.91
N SER A 108 8.27 -23.31 9.99
CA SER A 108 9.28 -23.63 10.97
C SER A 108 10.08 -22.40 11.42
N LYS A 109 10.57 -22.44 12.63
CA LYS A 109 11.49 -21.46 13.25
C LYS A 109 12.81 -21.27 12.44
N GLU A 110 12.71 -21.01 11.14
CA GLU A 110 13.81 -20.57 10.32
C GLU A 110 13.94 -19.07 10.49
N GLU A 111 15.13 -18.59 10.64
CA GLU A 111 15.53 -17.22 10.92
C GLU A 111 14.76 -16.23 10.04
N VAL A 112 13.84 -15.49 10.65
CA VAL A 112 13.14 -14.38 9.99
C VAL A 112 14.16 -13.27 9.78
N VAL A 113 14.58 -13.07 8.54
CA VAL A 113 15.49 -11.97 8.20
C VAL A 113 14.76 -10.64 8.35
N GLU A 114 15.11 -9.89 9.37
CA GLU A 114 14.60 -8.53 9.55
C GLU A 114 15.32 -7.56 8.61
N VAL A 115 14.56 -6.91 7.74
CA VAL A 115 15.06 -5.85 6.88
C VAL A 115 14.94 -4.52 7.63
N ALA A 116 16.06 -3.96 8.06
CA ALA A 116 16.11 -2.69 8.78
C ALA A 116 15.59 -1.52 7.91
N LYS A 117 14.96 -0.54 8.57
CA LYS A 117 14.60 0.73 7.91
C LYS A 117 15.86 1.56 7.69
N SER A 118 16.07 2.04 6.46
CA SER A 118 17.15 2.94 6.13
C SER A 118 16.66 4.24 5.49
N ASN A 119 17.27 5.35 5.85
CA ASN A 119 17.07 6.63 5.19
C ASN A 119 18.12 6.76 4.08
N ILE A 120 17.79 7.50 3.01
CA ILE A 120 18.68 7.71 1.87
C ILE A 120 19.18 9.14 1.93
N LEU A 121 20.50 9.30 2.00
CA LEU A 121 21.15 10.61 1.90
C LEU A 121 21.61 10.84 0.46
N VAL A 122 21.13 11.93 -0.15
CA VAL A 122 21.48 12.32 -1.52
C VAL A 122 22.27 13.61 -1.49
N ILE A 123 23.55 13.54 -1.84
CA ILE A 123 24.50 14.69 -1.82
C ILE A 123 24.87 15.05 -3.26
N GLY A 124 24.95 16.34 -3.55
CA GLY A 124 25.39 16.85 -4.84
C GLY A 124 25.10 18.34 -5.00
N PRO A 125 25.67 19.00 -6.01
CA PRO A 125 25.47 20.44 -6.25
C PRO A 125 24.00 20.78 -6.53
N THR A 126 23.65 22.04 -6.37
CA THR A 126 22.33 22.55 -6.70
C THR A 126 22.07 22.36 -8.21
N GLY A 127 20.85 21.98 -8.57
CA GLY A 127 20.47 21.78 -9.97
C GLY A 127 20.79 20.38 -10.57
N CYS A 128 21.51 19.49 -9.86
CA CYS A 128 21.83 18.15 -10.38
C CYS A 128 20.66 17.14 -10.35
N GLY A 129 19.43 17.58 -10.04
CA GLY A 129 18.23 16.75 -10.15
C GLY A 129 17.89 15.91 -8.92
N LYS A 130 18.49 16.12 -7.75
CA LYS A 130 18.22 15.32 -6.52
C LYS A 130 16.74 15.20 -6.18
N THR A 131 16.05 16.34 -6.09
CA THR A 131 14.62 16.39 -5.78
C THR A 131 13.78 15.83 -6.91
N TYR A 132 14.17 16.06 -8.16
CA TYR A 132 13.46 15.55 -9.34
C TYR A 132 13.51 14.03 -9.41
N LEU A 133 14.64 13.41 -9.06
CA LEU A 133 14.75 11.94 -8.92
C LEU A 133 13.75 11.40 -7.90
N ALA A 134 13.68 12.02 -6.72
CA ALA A 134 12.75 11.59 -5.67
C ALA A 134 11.28 11.76 -6.07
N GLN A 135 10.94 12.88 -6.72
CA GLN A 135 9.58 13.12 -7.23
C GLN A 135 9.18 12.13 -8.33
N THR A 136 10.09 11.86 -9.27
CA THR A 136 9.83 10.92 -10.36
C THR A 136 9.58 9.51 -9.83
N LEU A 137 10.34 9.13 -8.80
CA LEU A 137 10.16 7.87 -8.11
C LEU A 137 8.81 7.76 -7.39
N ALA A 138 8.42 8.82 -6.68
CA ALA A 138 7.13 8.86 -5.98
C ALA A 138 5.95 8.75 -6.97
N ARG A 139 6.07 9.37 -8.15
CA ARG A 139 5.07 9.24 -9.23
C ARG A 139 4.96 7.82 -9.76
N MET A 140 6.11 7.15 -9.99
CA MET A 140 6.12 5.77 -10.47
C MET A 140 5.39 4.84 -9.50
N LEU A 141 5.56 5.06 -8.21
CA LEU A 141 5.01 4.23 -7.15
C LEU A 141 3.61 4.68 -6.71
N ASN A 142 3.10 5.74 -7.31
CA ASN A 142 1.81 6.34 -6.95
C ASN A 142 1.65 6.62 -5.44
N VAL A 143 2.72 7.12 -4.81
CA VAL A 143 2.72 7.43 -3.36
C VAL A 143 2.75 8.93 -3.11
N PRO A 144 2.12 9.42 -2.02
CA PRO A 144 2.19 10.80 -1.63
C PRO A 144 3.65 11.28 -1.44
N PHE A 145 3.94 12.48 -1.92
CA PHE A 145 5.28 13.06 -1.84
C PHE A 145 5.23 14.48 -1.29
N ALA A 146 5.97 14.72 -0.22
CA ALA A 146 6.11 16.05 0.37
C ALA A 146 7.55 16.53 0.32
N ILE A 147 7.73 17.84 0.16
CA ILE A 147 9.02 18.52 0.23
C ILE A 147 9.01 19.43 1.44
N ALA A 148 9.98 19.26 2.32
CA ALA A 148 10.22 20.13 3.46
C ALA A 148 11.58 20.83 3.33
N ASP A 149 11.66 22.06 3.81
CA ASP A 149 12.92 22.80 3.90
C ASP A 149 13.51 22.55 5.28
N ALA A 150 14.66 21.87 5.32
CA ALA A 150 15.31 21.53 6.59
C ALA A 150 15.96 22.78 7.26
N THR A 151 16.21 23.85 6.50
CA THR A 151 16.79 25.07 7.07
C THR A 151 15.79 25.89 7.89
N ALA A 152 14.50 25.67 7.68
CA ALA A 152 13.43 26.31 8.43
C ALA A 152 13.05 25.53 9.71
N LEU A 153 13.56 24.30 9.88
CA LEU A 153 13.24 23.44 11.01
C LEU A 153 14.02 23.89 12.24
N THR A 154 13.31 24.07 13.34
CA THR A 154 13.89 24.41 14.65
C THR A 154 13.44 23.38 15.70
N GLU A 155 14.17 23.35 16.82
CA GLU A 155 13.71 22.56 17.96
C GLU A 155 12.41 23.16 18.54
N ALA A 156 11.56 22.29 19.07
CA ALA A 156 10.29 22.67 19.65
C ALA A 156 10.47 23.82 20.71
N GLY A 157 9.77 24.92 20.49
CA GLY A 157 9.83 26.10 21.35
C GLY A 157 10.69 27.27 20.86
N TYR A 158 11.37 27.12 19.74
CA TYR A 158 12.04 28.22 19.03
C TYR A 158 11.22 28.75 17.85
N VAL A 159 11.49 29.97 17.42
CA VAL A 159 10.82 30.58 16.25
C VAL A 159 11.27 29.88 14.97
N GLY A 160 10.39 29.06 14.40
CA GLY A 160 10.63 28.30 13.17
C GLY A 160 9.50 27.28 12.90
N GLU A 161 9.66 26.49 11.84
CA GLU A 161 8.72 25.38 11.57
C GLU A 161 9.09 24.17 12.44
N ASP A 162 8.10 23.59 13.11
CA ASP A 162 8.29 22.38 13.88
C ASP A 162 8.46 21.17 12.95
N VAL A 163 9.16 20.14 13.42
CA VAL A 163 9.40 18.88 12.67
C VAL A 163 8.09 18.22 12.27
N GLU A 164 7.04 18.37 13.10
CA GLU A 164 5.69 17.88 12.84
C GLU A 164 5.07 18.45 11.55
N ASN A 165 5.51 19.64 11.10
CA ASN A 165 5.04 20.23 9.85
C ASN A 165 5.44 19.39 8.62
N ILE A 166 6.49 18.57 8.70
CA ILE A 166 6.85 17.62 7.64
C ILE A 166 5.74 16.58 7.47
N LEU A 167 5.26 16.03 8.60
CA LEU A 167 4.17 15.04 8.60
C LEU A 167 2.86 15.69 8.12
N LEU A 168 2.58 16.91 8.54
CA LEU A 168 1.40 17.63 8.08
C LEU A 168 1.43 17.85 6.56
N LYS A 169 2.56 18.26 5.99
CA LYS A 169 2.73 18.40 4.53
C LYS A 169 2.54 17.05 3.81
N LEU A 170 2.99 15.95 4.41
CA LEU A 170 2.81 14.61 3.84
C LEU A 170 1.34 14.17 3.88
N ILE A 171 0.64 14.40 5.00
CA ILE A 171 -0.79 14.12 5.15
C ILE A 171 -1.61 14.97 4.16
N GLN A 172 -1.28 16.24 3.98
CA GLN A 172 -1.90 17.12 2.97
C GLN A 172 -1.69 16.57 1.54
N ALA A 173 -0.47 16.09 1.23
CA ALA A 173 -0.17 15.48 -0.06
C ALA A 173 -0.89 14.12 -0.28
N ALA A 174 -1.39 13.52 0.78
CA ALA A 174 -2.19 12.30 0.77
C ALA A 174 -3.71 12.56 0.84
N ASP A 175 -4.15 13.81 0.62
CA ASP A 175 -5.55 14.24 0.73
C ASP A 175 -6.19 13.94 2.11
N TYR A 176 -5.39 14.05 3.17
CA TYR A 176 -5.74 13.76 4.57
C TYR A 176 -6.03 12.28 4.85
N ASP A 177 -5.70 11.38 3.93
CA ASP A 177 -5.73 9.93 4.19
C ASP A 177 -4.46 9.50 4.93
N VAL A 178 -4.61 9.15 6.21
CA VAL A 178 -3.49 8.73 7.06
C VAL A 178 -2.87 7.43 6.58
N LYS A 179 -3.67 6.48 6.07
CA LYS A 179 -3.16 5.20 5.56
C LYS A 179 -2.31 5.39 4.30
N ARG A 180 -2.74 6.25 3.38
CA ARG A 180 -1.92 6.65 2.22
C ARG A 180 -0.67 7.40 2.64
N ALA A 181 -0.76 8.27 3.66
CA ALA A 181 0.39 9.00 4.17
C ALA A 181 1.47 8.09 4.78
N GLU A 182 1.11 6.96 5.40
CA GLU A 182 2.06 5.98 5.96
C GLU A 182 3.00 5.39 4.90
N THR A 183 2.53 5.23 3.67
CA THR A 183 3.35 4.77 2.53
C THR A 183 4.04 5.92 1.80
N GLY A 184 3.71 7.16 2.15
CA GLY A 184 4.23 8.37 1.53
C GLY A 184 5.72 8.59 1.76
N ARG A 185 6.27 9.58 1.05
CA ARG A 185 7.68 9.96 1.12
C ARG A 185 7.83 11.45 1.39
N ALA A 186 8.70 11.78 2.32
CA ALA A 186 9.12 13.14 2.56
C ALA A 186 10.58 13.32 2.14
N SER A 187 10.86 14.42 1.42
CA SER A 187 12.22 14.85 1.09
C SER A 187 12.54 16.12 1.86
N CYS A 188 13.46 16.03 2.81
CA CYS A 188 14.01 17.22 3.48
C CYS A 188 15.11 17.80 2.60
N ARG A 189 14.98 19.07 2.25
CA ARG A 189 15.93 19.80 1.42
C ARG A 189 16.64 20.85 2.29
N GLU A 190 17.95 20.74 2.38
CA GLU A 190 18.80 21.77 2.95
C GLU A 190 19.28 22.71 1.82
N ARG A 191 19.14 24.00 2.01
CA ARG A 191 19.77 24.99 1.15
C ARG A 191 21.14 25.33 1.75
N VAL A 192 22.17 24.85 1.11
CA VAL A 192 23.53 25.31 1.36
C VAL A 192 23.80 26.57 0.55
#